data_36652c427eabf074b78f2ea64e376aa2
#
_entry.id   36652c427eabf074b78f2ea64e376aa2
#
_cell.length_a   1.000
_cell.length_b   1.000
_cell.length_c   1.000
_cell.angle_alpha   90.00
_cell.angle_beta   90.00
_cell.angle_gamma   90.00
#
_symmetry.space_group_name_H-M   'P 1'
#
loop_
_entity.id
_entity.type
_entity.pdbx_description
1 polymer ?
#
loop_
_entity_poly.entity_id
_entity_poly.type
_entity_poly.pdbx_seq_one_letter_code
_entity_poly.pdbx_strand_id
1 'polypeptide(L)'
;MKQPVLESEIPWQTWYEGTNRQIRGKALCDLGGRAKVGVGLLELPPGSTTKPAHYHSLEEEHVYAVAGRATLHLGSRTFELEAGSYVCFPAGQPEFHFLENRGDSAFRYLMIGERLSDDQVCYEEERA
;
A
#
# COMPACT_ATOMS: atom_id res chain seq x y z
N MET A 1 -8.57 -16.75 19.78
CA MET A 1 -9.22 -16.30 18.53
C MET A 1 -9.83 -14.93 18.78
N LYS A 2 -9.58 -13.98 17.87
CA LYS A 2 -10.11 -12.64 18.04
C LYS A 2 -11.54 -12.52 17.51
N GLN A 3 -12.31 -11.65 18.13
CA GLN A 3 -13.64 -11.31 17.65
C GLN A 3 -13.54 -10.45 16.37
N PRO A 4 -14.59 -10.44 15.54
CA PRO A 4 -14.65 -9.49 14.43
C PRO A 4 -14.54 -8.06 14.94
N VAL A 5 -13.92 -7.20 14.15
CA VAL A 5 -13.76 -5.78 14.47
C VAL A 5 -14.45 -4.94 13.41
N LEU A 6 -14.95 -3.77 13.82
CA LEU A 6 -15.43 -2.75 12.89
C LEU A 6 -14.26 -1.85 12.52
N GLU A 7 -14.03 -1.68 11.24
CA GLU A 7 -12.95 -0.83 10.74
C GLU A 7 -13.07 0.59 11.30
N SER A 8 -14.29 1.11 11.41
CA SER A 8 -14.53 2.44 11.94
C SER A 8 -14.10 2.65 13.39
N GLU A 9 -13.92 1.58 14.15
CA GLU A 9 -13.46 1.65 15.54
C GLU A 9 -11.94 1.64 15.68
N ILE A 10 -11.22 1.36 14.59
CA ILE A 10 -9.76 1.36 14.58
C ILE A 10 -9.29 2.77 14.21
N PRO A 11 -8.44 3.40 15.04
CA PRO A 11 -7.98 4.75 14.75
C PRO A 11 -7.02 4.77 13.57
N TRP A 12 -7.09 5.86 12.78
CA TRP A 12 -6.14 6.13 11.72
C TRP A 12 -4.78 6.55 12.27
N GLN A 13 -3.73 6.14 11.59
CA GLN A 13 -2.39 6.71 11.75
C GLN A 13 -2.05 7.46 10.47
N THR A 14 -1.33 8.58 10.61
CA THR A 14 -0.89 9.37 9.46
C THR A 14 0.63 9.38 9.42
N TRP A 15 1.19 9.11 8.23
CA TRP A 15 2.62 9.17 7.96
C TRP A 15 2.92 10.29 6.98
N TYR A 16 4.10 10.89 7.10
CA TYR A 16 4.59 11.94 6.19
C TYR A 16 3.63 13.12 6.07
N GLU A 17 2.99 13.50 7.18
CA GLU A 17 1.99 14.56 7.23
C GLU A 17 2.54 15.87 6.67
N GLY A 18 1.73 16.55 5.83
CA GLY A 18 2.09 17.82 5.21
C GLY A 18 3.03 17.72 4.02
N THR A 19 3.36 16.50 3.56
CA THR A 19 4.22 16.29 2.39
C THR A 19 3.42 15.67 1.24
N ASN A 20 4.05 15.60 0.07
CA ASN A 20 3.45 14.92 -1.11
C ASN A 20 3.51 13.40 -1.02
N ARG A 21 3.91 12.86 0.14
CA ARG A 21 3.87 11.41 0.44
C ARG A 21 2.95 11.11 1.61
N GLN A 22 2.14 12.07 2.02
CA GLN A 22 1.21 11.87 3.12
C GLN A 22 0.27 10.70 2.81
N ILE A 23 0.12 9.81 3.76
CA ILE A 23 -0.77 8.66 3.69
C ILE A 23 -1.27 8.35 5.09
N ARG A 24 -2.52 7.89 5.20
CA ARG A 24 -3.01 7.37 6.47
C ARG A 24 -3.45 5.93 6.32
N GLY A 25 -3.40 5.20 7.41
CA GLY A 25 -3.74 3.80 7.40
C GLY A 25 -4.06 3.26 8.77
N LYS A 26 -4.58 2.05 8.78
CA LYS A 26 -4.82 1.29 10.00
C LYS A 26 -4.63 -0.19 9.74
N ALA A 27 -4.04 -0.88 10.72
CA ALA A 27 -3.87 -2.32 10.66
C ALA A 27 -5.19 -2.98 11.03
N LEU A 28 -5.77 -3.73 10.12
CA LEU A 28 -6.96 -4.53 10.39
C LEU A 28 -6.59 -5.84 11.06
N CYS A 29 -5.43 -6.37 10.71
CA CYS A 29 -4.92 -7.62 11.25
C CYS A 29 -3.69 -7.35 12.12
N ASP A 30 -3.92 -7.02 13.38
CA ASP A 30 -2.84 -6.89 14.36
C ASP A 30 -3.11 -7.83 15.52
N LEU A 31 -2.70 -9.05 15.36
CA LEU A 31 -2.84 -10.09 16.38
C LEU A 31 -1.57 -10.19 17.25
N GLY A 32 -1.02 -9.05 17.66
CA GLY A 32 0.21 -9.03 18.45
C GLY A 32 1.41 -9.56 17.68
N GLY A 33 1.42 -9.37 16.36
CA GLY A 33 2.49 -9.83 15.49
C GLY A 33 2.43 -11.32 15.13
N ARG A 34 1.38 -12.02 15.52
CA ARG A 34 1.25 -13.46 15.27
C ARG A 34 0.65 -13.82 13.91
N ALA A 35 -0.03 -12.89 13.27
CA ALA A 35 -0.59 -13.14 11.96
C ALA A 35 0.53 -13.25 10.94
N LYS A 36 0.47 -14.28 10.08
CA LYS A 36 1.44 -14.48 9.01
C LYS A 36 1.28 -13.48 7.90
N VAL A 37 0.08 -12.91 7.77
CA VAL A 37 -0.27 -11.98 6.73
C VAL A 37 -0.74 -10.69 7.39
N GLY A 38 -0.19 -9.56 6.96
CA GLY A 38 -0.66 -8.24 7.37
C GLY A 38 -1.78 -7.76 6.46
N VAL A 39 -2.80 -7.16 7.05
CA VAL A 39 -3.90 -6.55 6.31
C VAL A 39 -4.09 -5.13 6.80
N GLY A 40 -3.90 -4.17 5.92
CA GLY A 40 -4.07 -2.75 6.22
C GLY A 40 -5.10 -2.09 5.32
N LEU A 41 -5.81 -1.13 5.87
CA LEU A 41 -6.65 -0.21 5.11
C LEU A 41 -5.90 1.11 5.01
N LEU A 42 -5.66 1.57 3.78
CA LEU A 42 -4.87 2.76 3.52
C LEU A 42 -5.68 3.77 2.74
N GLU A 43 -5.41 5.04 2.97
CA GLU A 43 -5.94 6.15 2.18
C GLU A 43 -4.84 7.06 1.72
N LEU A 44 -4.75 7.24 0.41
CA LEU A 44 -3.81 8.13 -0.23
C LEU A 44 -4.56 9.40 -0.64
N PRO A 45 -4.25 10.57 -0.05
CA PRO A 45 -4.95 11.80 -0.38
C PRO A 45 -4.57 12.31 -1.78
N PRO A 46 -5.40 13.20 -2.37
CA PRO A 46 -5.06 13.82 -3.64
C PRO A 46 -3.68 14.48 -3.63
N GLY A 47 -2.92 14.28 -4.69
CA GLY A 47 -1.57 14.83 -4.83
C GLY A 47 -0.47 14.05 -4.16
N SER A 48 -0.79 12.98 -3.43
CA SER A 48 0.20 12.16 -2.74
C SER A 48 0.65 10.96 -3.56
N THR A 49 1.85 10.48 -3.23
CA THR A 49 2.43 9.26 -3.81
C THR A 49 2.94 8.34 -2.70
N THR A 50 3.08 7.06 -3.02
CA THR A 50 3.74 6.09 -2.13
C THR A 50 5.23 5.92 -2.44
N LYS A 51 5.85 6.93 -3.07
CA LYS A 51 7.30 6.91 -3.32
C LYS A 51 8.08 6.78 -2.01
N PRO A 52 9.30 6.23 -2.05
CA PRO A 52 10.05 5.83 -3.24
C PRO A 52 9.52 4.55 -3.86
N ALA A 53 9.70 4.40 -5.18
CA ALA A 53 9.36 3.17 -5.88
C ALA A 53 10.20 2.02 -5.33
N HIS A 54 9.59 0.85 -5.17
CA HIS A 54 10.25 -0.27 -4.49
C HIS A 54 9.66 -1.61 -4.94
N TYR A 55 10.36 -2.69 -4.58
CA TYR A 55 9.84 -4.05 -4.58
C TYR A 55 10.39 -4.81 -3.38
N HIS A 56 9.73 -5.89 -3.00
CA HIS A 56 10.12 -6.74 -1.87
C HIS A 56 10.85 -7.99 -2.36
N SER A 57 11.91 -8.37 -1.65
CA SER A 57 12.70 -9.54 -2.01
C SER A 57 11.96 -10.86 -1.76
N LEU A 58 11.23 -10.95 -0.66
CA LEU A 58 10.59 -12.19 -0.20
C LEU A 58 9.09 -12.06 0.04
N GLU A 59 8.58 -10.89 0.38
CA GLU A 59 7.16 -10.69 0.70
C GLU A 59 6.33 -10.44 -0.55
N GLU A 60 5.25 -11.19 -0.68
CA GLU A 60 4.24 -10.95 -1.70
C GLU A 60 3.22 -9.94 -1.16
N GLU A 61 2.82 -8.99 -1.99
CA GLU A 61 1.83 -7.99 -1.64
C GLU A 61 0.67 -7.97 -2.61
N HIS A 62 -0.52 -7.71 -2.08
CA HIS A 62 -1.75 -7.58 -2.84
C HIS A 62 -2.41 -6.26 -2.52
N VAL A 63 -2.95 -5.60 -3.53
CA VAL A 63 -3.72 -4.36 -3.38
C VAL A 63 -5.10 -4.57 -3.98
N TYR A 64 -6.12 -4.22 -3.20
CA TYR A 64 -7.51 -4.17 -3.67
C TYR A 64 -8.05 -2.77 -3.46
N ALA A 65 -8.44 -2.11 -4.55
CA ALA A 65 -8.98 -0.75 -4.50
C ALA A 65 -10.44 -0.76 -4.01
N VAL A 66 -10.71 0.02 -2.97
CA VAL A 66 -12.03 0.11 -2.34
C VAL A 66 -12.81 1.32 -2.84
N ALA A 67 -12.15 2.48 -2.93
CA ALA A 67 -12.82 3.73 -3.32
C ALA A 67 -11.81 4.70 -3.94
N GLY A 68 -12.29 5.56 -4.81
CA GLY A 68 -11.44 6.56 -5.46
C GLY A 68 -10.68 5.98 -6.65
N ARG A 69 -9.65 6.72 -7.07
CA ARG A 69 -8.79 6.35 -8.20
C ARG A 69 -7.34 6.62 -7.86
N ALA A 70 -6.46 5.80 -8.41
CA ALA A 70 -5.02 6.02 -8.34
C ALA A 70 -4.35 5.56 -9.63
N THR A 71 -3.18 6.12 -9.88
CA THR A 71 -2.30 5.65 -10.95
C THR A 71 -1.24 4.75 -10.35
N LEU A 72 -1.17 3.52 -10.82
CA LEU A 72 -0.09 2.60 -10.48
C LEU A 72 1.05 2.79 -11.48
N HIS A 73 2.23 3.08 -10.95
CA HIS A 73 3.47 3.07 -11.73
C HIS A 73 4.17 1.74 -11.48
N LEU A 74 4.40 0.98 -12.53
CA LEU A 74 5.03 -0.35 -12.47
C LEU A 74 6.11 -0.43 -13.54
N GLY A 75 7.36 -0.21 -13.14
CA GLY A 75 8.46 -0.05 -14.07
C GLY A 75 8.21 1.16 -14.97
N SER A 76 8.20 0.94 -16.28
CA SER A 76 7.92 1.98 -17.28
C SER A 76 6.44 2.08 -17.67
N ARG A 77 5.59 1.24 -17.07
CA ARG A 77 4.16 1.17 -17.39
C ARG A 77 3.32 1.88 -16.33
N THR A 78 2.18 2.39 -16.74
CA THR A 78 1.20 2.97 -15.82
C THR A 78 -0.16 2.32 -16.03
N PHE A 79 -0.91 2.20 -14.94
CA PHE A 79 -2.27 1.64 -14.94
C PHE A 79 -3.15 2.49 -14.06
N GLU A 80 -4.38 2.76 -14.51
CA GLU A 80 -5.37 3.41 -13.67
C GLU A 80 -6.09 2.35 -12.83
N LEU A 81 -6.09 2.55 -11.51
CA LEU A 81 -6.85 1.71 -10.58
C LEU A 81 -8.10 2.47 -10.16
N GLU A 82 -9.24 1.85 -10.35
CA GLU A 82 -10.53 2.33 -9.83
C GLU A 82 -11.05 1.34 -8.79
N ALA A 83 -12.14 1.69 -8.11
CA ALA A 83 -12.76 0.79 -7.14
C ALA A 83 -13.04 -0.58 -7.77
N GLY A 84 -12.62 -1.64 -7.09
CA GLY A 84 -12.70 -3.01 -7.59
C GLY A 84 -11.46 -3.48 -8.34
N SER A 85 -10.50 -2.61 -8.62
CA SER A 85 -9.22 -3.03 -9.21
C SER A 85 -8.38 -3.84 -8.22
N TYR A 86 -7.67 -4.82 -8.75
CA TYR A 86 -6.79 -5.67 -7.95
C TYR A 86 -5.44 -5.82 -8.66
N VAL A 87 -4.37 -5.81 -7.86
CA VAL A 87 -3.01 -6.08 -8.37
C VAL A 87 -2.23 -6.87 -7.34
N CYS A 88 -1.39 -7.79 -7.81
CA CYS A 88 -0.44 -8.53 -7.00
C CYS A 88 0.98 -8.12 -7.38
N PHE A 89 1.82 -7.92 -6.36
CA PHE A 89 3.25 -7.72 -6.52
C PHE A 89 3.97 -8.95 -5.98
N PRO A 90 4.31 -9.93 -6.85
CA PRO A 90 5.01 -11.13 -6.40
C PRO A 90 6.40 -10.80 -5.86
N ALA A 91 6.85 -11.59 -4.91
CA ALA A 91 8.17 -11.42 -4.31
C ALA A 91 9.28 -11.59 -5.34
N GLY A 92 10.35 -10.80 -5.19
CA GLY A 92 11.54 -10.93 -6.01
C GLY A 92 11.40 -10.45 -7.45
N GLN A 93 10.28 -9.83 -7.82
CA GLN A 93 10.09 -9.23 -9.13
C GLN A 93 10.80 -7.87 -9.17
N PRO A 94 11.86 -7.70 -9.97
CA PRO A 94 12.66 -6.50 -9.96
C PRO A 94 12.00 -5.34 -10.73
N GLU A 95 10.70 -5.17 -10.59
CA GLU A 95 9.97 -4.04 -11.11
C GLU A 95 9.57 -3.13 -9.97
N PHE A 96 10.07 -1.91 -9.99
CA PHE A 96 9.73 -0.91 -8.98
C PHE A 96 8.31 -0.41 -9.17
N HIS A 97 7.56 -0.27 -8.08
CA HIS A 97 6.19 0.21 -8.14
C HIS A 97 5.92 1.28 -7.09
N PHE A 98 4.98 2.14 -7.40
CA PHE A 98 4.37 3.08 -6.45
C PHE A 98 3.01 3.53 -6.96
N LEU A 99 2.21 4.05 -6.03
CA LEU A 99 0.89 4.60 -6.34
C LEU A 99 0.95 6.13 -6.30
N GLU A 100 0.14 6.76 -7.15
CA GLU A 100 0.00 8.20 -7.19
C GLU A 100 -1.48 8.55 -7.29
N ASN A 101 -1.95 9.47 -6.45
CA ASN A 101 -3.31 9.97 -6.54
C ASN A 101 -3.33 11.29 -7.31
N ARG A 102 -3.72 11.24 -8.58
CA ARG A 102 -3.88 12.40 -9.46
C ARG A 102 -5.29 12.95 -9.46
N GLY A 103 -6.18 12.32 -8.69
CA GLY A 103 -7.59 12.71 -8.62
C GLY A 103 -7.86 13.81 -7.61
N ASP A 104 -9.14 13.98 -7.32
CA ASP A 104 -9.64 15.02 -6.41
C ASP A 104 -10.28 14.45 -5.13
N SER A 105 -10.27 13.14 -4.99
CA SER A 105 -10.76 12.44 -3.79
C SER A 105 -9.73 11.41 -3.32
N ALA A 106 -9.82 11.01 -2.04
CA ALA A 106 -8.91 10.03 -1.47
C ALA A 106 -9.04 8.68 -2.17
N PHE A 107 -7.91 8.02 -2.40
CA PHE A 107 -7.86 6.64 -2.88
C PHE A 107 -7.74 5.72 -1.68
N ARG A 108 -8.76 4.88 -1.48
CA ARG A 108 -8.81 3.94 -0.36
C ARG A 108 -8.58 2.53 -0.89
N TYR A 109 -7.69 1.78 -0.23
CA TYR A 109 -7.35 0.43 -0.67
C TYR A 109 -6.93 -0.47 0.48
N LEU A 110 -7.11 -1.77 0.28
CA LEU A 110 -6.58 -2.79 1.17
C LEU A 110 -5.19 -3.19 0.66
N MET A 111 -4.24 -3.23 1.59
CA MET A 111 -2.91 -3.78 1.37
C MET A 111 -2.81 -5.07 2.17
N ILE A 112 -2.51 -6.18 1.49
CA ILE A 112 -2.38 -7.49 2.09
C ILE A 112 -0.99 -8.00 1.74
N GLY A 113 -0.19 -8.35 2.75
CA GLY A 113 1.18 -8.77 2.50
C GLY A 113 1.68 -9.76 3.53
N GLU A 114 2.61 -10.61 3.11
CA GLU A 114 3.31 -11.50 4.01
C GLU A 114 4.17 -10.71 5.00
N ARG A 115 4.43 -11.31 6.15
CA ARG A 115 5.31 -10.75 7.19
C ARG A 115 6.50 -11.68 7.36
N LEU A 116 7.58 -11.39 6.64
CA LEU A 116 8.79 -12.21 6.65
C LEU A 116 9.96 -11.38 7.20
N SER A 117 10.59 -11.86 8.27
CA SER A 117 11.66 -11.13 8.94
C SER A 117 12.90 -10.92 8.07
N ASP A 118 13.11 -11.80 7.08
CA ASP A 118 14.27 -11.72 6.18
C ASP A 118 13.97 -10.91 4.92
N ASP A 119 12.77 -10.35 4.79
CA ASP A 119 12.42 -9.53 3.64
C ASP A 119 13.26 -8.27 3.59
N GLN A 120 13.67 -7.90 2.38
CA GLN A 120 14.35 -6.66 2.10
C GLN A 120 13.56 -5.84 1.10
N VAL A 121 13.37 -4.58 1.41
CA VAL A 121 12.75 -3.63 0.49
C VAL A 121 13.85 -3.07 -0.39
N CYS A 122 13.69 -3.25 -1.69
CA CYS A 122 14.64 -2.74 -2.68
C CYS A 122 14.05 -1.48 -3.29
N TYR A 123 14.76 -0.36 -3.16
CA TYR A 123 14.30 0.93 -3.64
C TYR A 123 14.96 1.27 -4.97
N GLU A 124 14.20 1.96 -5.82
CA GLU A 124 14.76 2.54 -7.04
C GLU A 124 15.75 3.63 -6.65
N GLU A 125 16.97 3.56 -7.18
CA GLU A 125 17.97 4.60 -6.93
C GLU A 125 17.56 5.90 -7.61
N GLU A 126 17.55 7.00 -6.83
CA GLU A 126 17.39 8.32 -7.39
C GLU A 126 18.68 8.68 -8.13
N ARG A 127 18.56 8.95 -9.43
CA ARG A 127 19.68 9.47 -10.20
C ARG A 127 19.80 10.97 -9.94
N ALA A 128 20.97 11.36 -9.51
CA ALA A 128 21.28 12.76 -9.32
C ALA A 128 21.26 13.52 -10.68
#